data_d454dd6e47e32769df3b57211dd6e650
#
_entry.id   d454dd6e47e32769df3b57211dd6e650
#
_cell.length_a   1.000
_cell.length_b   1.000
_cell.length_c   1.000
_cell.angle_alpha   90.00
_cell.angle_beta   90.00
_cell.angle_gamma   90.00
#
_symmetry.space_group_name_H-M   'P 1'
#
loop_
_entity.id
_entity.type
_entity.pdbx_description
1 polymer ?
#
loop_
_entity_poly.entity_id
_entity_poly.type
_entity_poly.pdbx_seq_one_letter_code
_entity_poly.pdbx_strand_id
1 'polypeptide(L)'
;TPAMTLFPYTTLFRSVSAIVYLQQHPKIKHGKIRVGFNPDEEIGLGAHKFDVEKFGCQWAYTMDGSEVGELEFENFNAAAAKIIVKGRNVHPGYAKNKMVNAIRVANEFMNLLPGNETPESTEGYEGFYHVVGIEGSVEEATISYIIRDHDRTKFEARKECMQAWGEAINAKYGAGTVTVELKDQYYNMRMQIEPVMHIIDIAFKAMEEAGVTPKVKAIRGGTDGAQLSFKGLPCPNIFAGGLNFHGRYEFVPVQSMEKAMMVVVKIAELTAR
;
A
#
# COMPACT_ATOMS: atom_id res chain seq x y z
N THR A 1 9.35 -1.10 -25.24
CA THR A 1 9.82 -2.11 -24.27
C THR A 1 9.91 -1.41 -22.92
N PRO A 2 9.21 -1.87 -21.92
CA PRO A 2 9.08 -1.15 -20.70
C PRO A 2 10.40 -1.15 -19.91
N ALA A 3 10.84 0.04 -19.55
CA ALA A 3 11.90 0.25 -18.55
C ALA A 3 11.50 -0.29 -17.16
N MET A 4 10.26 -0.72 -17.00
CA MET A 4 9.69 -1.30 -15.78
C MET A 4 10.31 -2.63 -15.36
N THR A 5 11.02 -3.30 -16.23
CA THR A 5 11.54 -4.64 -15.97
C THR A 5 12.87 -4.66 -15.21
N LEU A 6 13.48 -3.50 -14.93
CA LEU A 6 14.77 -3.44 -14.25
C LEU A 6 14.67 -3.58 -12.72
N PHE A 7 13.56 -3.19 -12.12
CA PHE A 7 13.44 -3.12 -10.66
C PHE A 7 13.32 -4.50 -9.99
N PRO A 8 12.44 -5.42 -10.43
CA PRO A 8 12.40 -6.78 -9.93
C PRO A 8 13.74 -7.50 -10.08
N TYR A 9 14.46 -7.28 -11.19
CA TYR A 9 15.77 -7.88 -11.41
C TYR A 9 16.85 -7.37 -10.44
N THR A 10 16.87 -6.09 -10.11
CA THR A 10 17.87 -5.57 -9.17
C THR A 10 17.65 -6.08 -7.74
N THR A 11 16.41 -6.29 -7.32
CA THR A 11 16.08 -6.94 -6.06
C THR A 11 16.50 -8.40 -6.05
N LEU A 12 16.28 -9.13 -7.14
CA LEU A 12 16.78 -10.47 -7.37
C LEU A 12 18.31 -10.53 -7.21
N PHE A 13 19.05 -9.65 -7.89
CA PHE A 13 20.50 -9.61 -7.80
C PHE A 13 21.00 -9.37 -6.37
N ARG A 14 20.40 -8.45 -5.62
CA ARG A 14 20.78 -8.16 -4.24
C ARG A 14 20.60 -9.37 -3.33
N SER A 15 19.45 -10.02 -3.41
CA SER A 15 19.12 -11.21 -2.62
C SER A 15 20.04 -12.38 -2.97
N VAL A 16 20.24 -12.67 -4.27
CA VAL A 16 21.12 -13.74 -4.72
C VAL A 16 22.58 -13.44 -4.37
N SER A 17 23.05 -12.19 -4.54
CA SER A 17 24.42 -11.79 -4.18
C SER A 17 24.68 -11.94 -2.69
N ALA A 18 23.71 -11.66 -1.81
CA ALA A 18 23.84 -11.91 -0.38
C ALA A 18 24.06 -13.40 -0.06
N ILE A 19 23.31 -14.29 -0.72
CA ILE A 19 23.49 -15.75 -0.56
C ILE A 19 24.85 -16.19 -1.07
N VAL A 20 25.27 -15.74 -2.26
CA VAL A 20 26.61 -16.05 -2.80
C VAL A 20 27.70 -15.54 -1.86
N TYR A 21 27.56 -14.33 -1.31
CA TYR A 21 28.49 -13.77 -0.36
C TYR A 21 28.61 -14.65 0.90
N LEU A 22 27.50 -15.09 1.48
CA LEU A 22 27.49 -15.99 2.64
C LEU A 22 28.18 -17.33 2.34
N GLN A 23 27.95 -17.91 1.15
CA GLN A 23 28.61 -19.15 0.72
C GLN A 23 30.13 -18.98 0.58
N GLN A 24 30.61 -17.83 0.12
CA GLN A 24 32.03 -17.50 -0.02
C GLN A 24 32.68 -17.15 1.33
N HIS A 25 31.88 -16.83 2.36
CA HIS A 25 32.36 -16.44 3.69
C HIS A 25 31.83 -17.38 4.80
N PRO A 26 32.23 -18.66 4.81
CA PRO A 26 31.64 -19.67 5.70
C PRO A 26 31.89 -19.43 7.20
N LYS A 27 32.71 -18.43 7.54
CA LYS A 27 32.89 -17.99 8.94
C LYS A 27 31.71 -17.17 9.46
N ILE A 28 30.89 -16.59 8.57
CA ILE A 28 29.68 -15.90 8.94
C ILE A 28 28.62 -16.96 9.26
N LYS A 29 28.26 -17.05 10.54
CA LYS A 29 27.23 -17.99 10.97
C LYS A 29 25.81 -17.45 10.56
N HIS A 30 25.01 -18.33 10.03
CA HIS A 30 23.62 -18.03 9.72
C HIS A 30 22.77 -19.30 9.84
N GLY A 31 21.48 -19.13 10.09
CA GLY A 31 20.49 -20.20 10.06
C GLY A 31 20.09 -20.59 8.63
N LYS A 32 19.00 -21.32 8.52
CA LYS A 32 18.40 -21.66 7.23
C LYS A 32 17.77 -20.41 6.61
N ILE A 33 18.19 -20.06 5.41
CA ILE A 33 17.66 -18.93 4.65
C ILE A 33 16.78 -19.47 3.52
N ARG A 34 15.64 -18.83 3.28
CA ARG A 34 14.78 -19.07 2.13
C ARG A 34 14.58 -17.77 1.37
N VAL A 35 14.54 -17.86 0.05
CA VAL A 35 14.29 -16.72 -0.83
C VAL A 35 13.07 -17.04 -1.66
N GLY A 36 12.14 -16.10 -1.71
CA GLY A 36 10.92 -16.16 -2.53
C GLY A 36 10.92 -15.02 -3.56
N PHE A 37 10.44 -15.32 -4.76
CA PHE A 37 10.25 -14.35 -5.83
C PHE A 37 8.80 -14.37 -6.25
N ASN A 38 8.12 -13.25 -6.13
CA ASN A 38 6.73 -13.09 -6.51
C ASN A 38 6.63 -12.35 -7.85
N PRO A 39 5.87 -12.85 -8.83
CA PRO A 39 5.43 -12.06 -9.97
C PRO A 39 4.28 -11.13 -9.55
N ASP A 40 3.93 -10.16 -10.41
CA ASP A 40 2.69 -9.37 -10.34
C ASP A 40 2.57 -8.47 -9.07
N GLU A 41 3.69 -8.09 -8.44
CA GLU A 41 3.68 -7.17 -7.29
C GLU A 41 3.09 -5.81 -7.68
N GLU A 42 3.51 -5.23 -8.82
CA GLU A 42 3.11 -3.90 -9.32
C GLU A 42 1.60 -3.73 -9.57
N ILE A 43 0.88 -4.83 -9.69
CA ILE A 43 -0.58 -4.85 -9.82
C ILE A 43 -1.28 -5.31 -8.54
N GLY A 44 -0.53 -5.45 -7.43
CA GLY A 44 -1.03 -5.84 -6.11
C GLY A 44 -1.46 -7.31 -6.01
N LEU A 45 -0.99 -8.18 -6.88
CA LEU A 45 -1.37 -9.60 -6.90
C LEU A 45 -0.22 -10.55 -6.47
N GLY A 46 0.96 -10.02 -6.21
CA GLY A 46 2.17 -10.79 -5.93
C GLY A 46 2.03 -11.80 -4.80
N ALA A 47 1.52 -11.36 -3.65
CA ALA A 47 1.37 -12.21 -2.48
C ALA A 47 0.16 -13.17 -2.53
N HIS A 48 -0.79 -13.01 -3.48
CA HIS A 48 -2.06 -13.75 -3.47
C HIS A 48 -1.86 -15.26 -3.52
N LYS A 49 -0.98 -15.73 -4.41
CA LYS A 49 -0.71 -17.15 -4.62
C LYS A 49 0.51 -17.67 -3.86
N PHE A 50 1.16 -16.81 -3.07
CA PHE A 50 2.34 -17.20 -2.30
C PHE A 50 1.92 -18.17 -1.19
N ASP A 51 2.53 -19.34 -1.19
CA ASP A 51 2.27 -20.41 -0.22
C ASP A 51 3.18 -20.22 1.00
N VAL A 52 2.66 -19.52 2.00
CA VAL A 52 3.38 -19.20 3.24
C VAL A 52 3.73 -20.45 4.04
N GLU A 53 2.83 -21.46 4.09
CA GLU A 53 3.07 -22.71 4.80
C GLU A 53 4.23 -23.50 4.18
N LYS A 54 4.22 -23.65 2.85
CA LYS A 54 5.30 -24.30 2.11
C LYS A 54 6.61 -23.50 2.19
N PHE A 55 6.54 -22.19 2.21
CA PHE A 55 7.70 -21.33 2.43
C PHE A 55 8.31 -21.58 3.81
N GLY A 56 7.50 -21.79 4.85
CA GLY A 56 7.90 -22.35 6.14
C GLY A 56 8.93 -21.50 6.88
N CYS A 57 8.78 -20.17 6.87
CA CYS A 57 9.55 -19.23 7.66
C CYS A 57 8.68 -18.64 8.77
N GLN A 58 9.30 -18.23 9.89
CA GLN A 58 8.60 -17.57 11.00
C GLN A 58 8.36 -16.10 10.72
N TRP A 59 9.24 -15.46 9.96
CA TRP A 59 9.14 -14.09 9.44
C TRP A 59 9.97 -13.95 8.17
N ALA A 60 9.79 -12.87 7.47
CA ALA A 60 10.56 -12.52 6.29
C ALA A 60 10.80 -11.01 6.21
N TYR A 61 11.52 -10.56 5.18
CA TYR A 61 11.64 -9.15 4.80
C TYR A 61 11.42 -9.05 3.29
N THR A 62 10.67 -8.05 2.86
CA THR A 62 10.66 -7.63 1.45
C THR A 62 11.70 -6.55 1.22
N MET A 63 12.33 -6.53 0.05
CA MET A 63 13.26 -5.46 -0.37
C MET A 63 12.51 -4.49 -1.28
N ASP A 64 11.55 -3.80 -0.71
CA ASP A 64 10.57 -2.96 -1.40
C ASP A 64 10.49 -1.52 -0.87
N GLY A 65 11.25 -1.22 0.18
CA GLY A 65 11.43 0.15 0.68
C GLY A 65 12.23 1.01 -0.31
N SER A 66 12.08 2.33 -0.23
CA SER A 66 12.67 3.25 -1.19
C SER A 66 14.15 3.52 -0.94
N GLU A 67 14.47 4.64 -0.28
CA GLU A 67 15.83 5.14 -0.11
C GLU A 67 16.67 4.26 0.83
N VAL A 68 17.99 4.33 0.67
CA VAL A 68 18.94 3.66 1.57
C VAL A 68 18.66 3.99 3.03
N GLY A 69 18.46 2.94 3.84
CA GLY A 69 18.19 3.03 5.26
C GLY A 69 16.71 2.94 5.64
N GLU A 70 15.77 2.97 4.70
CA GLU A 70 14.36 2.85 5.02
C GLU A 70 14.03 1.46 5.56
N LEU A 71 13.29 1.46 6.67
CA LEU A 71 12.74 0.30 7.36
C LEU A 71 11.28 0.59 7.65
N GLU A 72 10.40 -0.23 7.07
CA GLU A 72 8.98 0.04 7.05
C GLU A 72 8.20 -1.17 7.57
N PHE A 73 7.41 -0.95 8.59
CA PHE A 73 6.53 -1.97 9.19
C PHE A 73 5.11 -1.45 9.45
N GLU A 74 4.80 -0.30 8.84
CA GLU A 74 3.48 0.31 8.82
C GLU A 74 3.11 0.72 7.40
N ASN A 75 1.86 0.53 7.04
CA ASN A 75 1.29 0.96 5.77
C ASN A 75 -0.15 1.46 5.99
N PHE A 76 -0.75 2.07 4.99
CA PHE A 76 -2.16 2.45 5.06
C PHE A 76 -3.08 1.23 5.27
N ASN A 77 -4.21 1.43 5.97
CA ASN A 77 -5.43 0.70 5.70
C ASN A 77 -6.06 1.28 4.44
N ALA A 78 -6.65 0.46 3.62
CA ALA A 78 -7.14 0.84 2.30
C ALA A 78 -8.51 0.26 1.98
N ALA A 79 -9.39 1.12 1.45
CA ALA A 79 -10.65 0.71 0.85
C ALA A 79 -10.87 1.42 -0.48
N ALA A 80 -11.65 0.80 -1.35
CA ALA A 80 -12.29 1.43 -2.48
C ALA A 80 -13.73 1.78 -2.09
N ALA A 81 -14.23 2.90 -2.61
CA ALA A 81 -15.64 3.25 -2.54
C ALA A 81 -16.17 3.55 -3.93
N LYS A 82 -17.33 3.00 -4.25
CA LYS A 82 -18.07 3.30 -5.48
C LYS A 82 -19.40 3.94 -5.10
N ILE A 83 -19.62 5.16 -5.57
CA ILE A 83 -20.83 5.91 -5.34
C ILE A 83 -21.64 5.86 -6.61
N ILE A 84 -22.80 5.22 -6.56
CA ILE A 84 -23.73 5.11 -7.68
C ILE A 84 -24.89 6.06 -7.41
N VAL A 85 -25.11 7.01 -8.33
CA VAL A 85 -26.17 7.99 -8.23
C VAL A 85 -27.18 7.73 -9.33
N LYS A 86 -28.45 7.52 -8.96
CA LYS A 86 -29.57 7.36 -9.89
C LYS A 86 -30.37 8.65 -9.99
N GLY A 87 -30.48 9.17 -11.20
CA GLY A 87 -31.26 10.32 -11.51
C GLY A 87 -32.69 9.97 -11.98
N ARG A 88 -33.43 11.00 -12.31
CA ARG A 88 -34.73 10.90 -12.99
C ARG A 88 -34.76 11.92 -14.10
N ASN A 89 -34.67 11.45 -15.33
CA ASN A 89 -34.66 12.30 -16.51
C ASN A 89 -36.11 12.67 -16.91
N VAL A 90 -36.30 13.90 -17.34
CA VAL A 90 -37.50 14.41 -17.98
C VAL A 90 -37.10 15.50 -18.97
N HIS A 91 -38.02 15.88 -19.89
CA HIS A 91 -37.75 16.95 -20.83
C HIS A 91 -37.35 18.25 -20.11
N PRO A 92 -36.21 18.89 -20.44
CA PRO A 92 -35.66 20.03 -19.69
C PRO A 92 -36.64 21.21 -19.53
N GLY A 93 -37.46 21.48 -20.54
CA GLY A 93 -38.46 22.54 -20.48
C GLY A 93 -39.56 22.32 -19.45
N TYR A 94 -39.73 21.10 -18.93
CA TYR A 94 -40.76 20.72 -17.95
C TYR A 94 -40.16 20.10 -16.68
N ALA A 95 -38.87 20.35 -16.43
CA ALA A 95 -38.10 19.67 -15.41
C ALA A 95 -38.32 20.18 -13.98
N LYS A 96 -38.92 21.35 -13.80
CA LYS A 96 -39.14 21.96 -12.47
C LYS A 96 -39.89 21.00 -11.55
N ASN A 97 -39.25 20.70 -10.37
CA ASN A 97 -39.75 19.78 -9.33
C ASN A 97 -39.94 18.32 -9.79
N LYS A 98 -39.37 17.93 -10.94
CA LYS A 98 -39.50 16.57 -11.50
C LYS A 98 -38.14 15.91 -11.76
N MET A 99 -37.23 16.64 -12.38
CA MET A 99 -35.90 16.10 -12.73
C MET A 99 -35.02 15.96 -11.50
N VAL A 100 -34.33 14.82 -11.41
CA VAL A 100 -33.15 14.64 -10.56
C VAL A 100 -31.99 14.35 -11.49
N ASN A 101 -31.07 15.28 -11.63
CA ASN A 101 -29.89 15.13 -12.50
C ASN A 101 -28.78 14.46 -11.72
N ALA A 102 -28.41 13.21 -12.09
CA ALA A 102 -27.43 12.43 -11.39
C ALA A 102 -26.04 13.09 -11.35
N ILE A 103 -25.62 13.81 -12.41
CA ILE A 103 -24.35 14.54 -12.42
C ILE A 103 -24.32 15.62 -11.34
N ARG A 104 -25.43 16.37 -11.17
CA ARG A 104 -25.52 17.41 -10.15
C ARG A 104 -25.50 16.84 -8.73
N VAL A 105 -26.22 15.72 -8.53
CA VAL A 105 -26.21 15.00 -7.23
C VAL A 105 -24.83 14.43 -6.94
N ALA A 106 -24.15 13.86 -7.94
CA ALA A 106 -22.76 13.39 -7.81
C ALA A 106 -21.82 14.53 -7.40
N ASN A 107 -21.93 15.70 -8.02
CA ASN A 107 -21.17 16.88 -7.64
C ASN A 107 -21.49 17.34 -6.19
N GLU A 108 -22.75 17.28 -5.78
CA GLU A 108 -23.14 17.57 -4.39
C GLU A 108 -22.51 16.60 -3.42
N PHE A 109 -22.50 15.30 -3.73
CA PHE A 109 -21.82 14.29 -2.91
C PHE A 109 -20.32 14.60 -2.77
N MET A 110 -19.62 14.91 -3.86
CA MET A 110 -18.19 15.26 -3.83
C MET A 110 -17.91 16.48 -2.93
N ASN A 111 -18.82 17.44 -2.89
CA ASN A 111 -18.68 18.64 -2.05
C ASN A 111 -18.93 18.41 -0.55
N LEU A 112 -19.40 17.24 -0.15
CA LEU A 112 -19.51 16.86 1.28
C LEU A 112 -18.18 16.40 1.88
N LEU A 113 -17.22 16.00 1.04
CA LEU A 113 -15.93 15.52 1.50
C LEU A 113 -15.05 16.69 1.97
N PRO A 114 -14.25 16.50 3.04
CA PRO A 114 -13.33 17.52 3.52
C PRO A 114 -12.29 17.89 2.44
N GLY A 115 -12.24 19.15 2.06
CA GLY A 115 -11.34 19.61 0.99
C GLY A 115 -9.85 19.59 1.35
N ASN A 116 -9.51 19.43 2.62
CA ASN A 116 -8.14 19.30 3.14
C ASN A 116 -7.72 17.86 3.42
N GLU A 117 -8.56 16.88 3.10
CA GLU A 117 -8.26 15.45 3.27
C GLU A 117 -8.14 14.75 1.91
N THR A 118 -7.29 15.31 1.06
CA THR A 118 -6.97 14.79 -0.27
C THR A 118 -5.49 14.40 -0.34
N PRO A 119 -5.04 13.59 -1.30
CA PRO A 119 -3.63 13.27 -1.47
C PRO A 119 -2.73 14.50 -1.59
N GLU A 120 -3.24 15.56 -2.24
CA GLU A 120 -2.51 16.81 -2.48
C GLU A 120 -2.35 17.67 -1.23
N SER A 121 -3.15 17.42 -0.19
CA SER A 121 -3.18 18.22 1.04
C SER A 121 -2.71 17.47 2.28
N THR A 122 -2.30 16.20 2.15
CA THR A 122 -1.95 15.34 3.27
C THR A 122 -0.57 14.74 3.15
N GLU A 123 0.11 14.56 4.28
CA GLU A 123 1.43 13.95 4.36
C GLU A 123 1.56 13.02 5.59
N GLY A 124 2.68 12.31 5.71
CA GLY A 124 2.99 11.45 6.86
C GLY A 124 1.87 10.46 7.16
N TYR A 125 1.32 10.55 8.37
CA TYR A 125 0.25 9.67 8.88
C TYR A 125 -1.17 10.14 8.56
N GLU A 126 -1.32 11.27 7.89
CA GLU A 126 -2.63 11.81 7.55
C GLU A 126 -3.33 10.97 6.49
N GLY A 127 -4.57 10.60 6.78
CA GLY A 127 -5.43 9.86 5.86
C GLY A 127 -6.16 10.77 4.89
N PHE A 128 -6.71 10.18 3.82
CA PHE A 128 -7.39 10.94 2.77
C PHE A 128 -8.53 10.16 2.10
N TYR A 129 -9.36 10.93 1.39
CA TYR A 129 -10.24 10.46 0.34
C TYR A 129 -9.70 10.95 -1.01
N HIS A 130 -9.61 10.08 -1.99
CA HIS A 130 -9.17 10.44 -3.33
C HIS A 130 -10.17 10.00 -4.37
N VAL A 131 -10.71 10.95 -5.09
CA VAL A 131 -11.52 10.70 -6.29
C VAL A 131 -10.58 10.22 -7.41
N VAL A 132 -10.80 9.01 -7.89
CA VAL A 132 -10.00 8.41 -8.97
C VAL A 132 -10.73 8.39 -10.32
N GLY A 133 -12.03 8.63 -10.31
CA GLY A 133 -12.81 8.71 -11.55
C GLY A 133 -14.25 9.13 -11.31
N ILE A 134 -14.83 9.73 -12.33
CA ILE A 134 -16.26 10.06 -12.39
C ILE A 134 -16.77 9.87 -13.82
N GLU A 135 -17.91 9.19 -13.94
CA GLU A 135 -18.64 9.05 -15.19
C GLU A 135 -20.11 9.38 -14.94
N GLY A 136 -20.81 9.96 -15.92
CA GLY A 136 -22.20 10.24 -15.67
C GLY A 136 -22.99 10.84 -16.81
N SER A 137 -24.31 10.67 -16.68
CA SER A 137 -25.38 11.27 -17.48
C SER A 137 -26.42 11.89 -16.55
N VAL A 138 -27.56 12.37 -17.13
CA VAL A 138 -28.69 12.82 -16.31
C VAL A 138 -29.32 11.67 -15.53
N GLU A 139 -29.30 10.45 -16.07
CA GLU A 139 -30.00 9.30 -15.50
C GLU A 139 -29.14 8.54 -14.48
N GLU A 140 -27.82 8.49 -14.67
CA GLU A 140 -26.92 7.79 -13.77
C GLU A 140 -25.55 8.47 -13.76
N ALA A 141 -24.92 8.49 -12.58
CA ALA A 141 -23.51 8.85 -12.43
C ALA A 141 -22.82 7.89 -11.47
N THR A 142 -21.54 7.64 -11.71
CA THR A 142 -20.69 6.82 -10.84
C THR A 142 -19.44 7.59 -10.48
N ILE A 143 -19.09 7.60 -9.18
CA ILE A 143 -17.83 8.17 -8.69
C ILE A 143 -17.05 7.06 -8.04
N SER A 144 -15.76 6.95 -8.38
CA SER A 144 -14.84 6.00 -7.79
C SER A 144 -13.88 6.71 -6.85
N TYR A 145 -13.75 6.20 -5.62
CA TYR A 145 -12.85 6.70 -4.59
C TYR A 145 -11.91 5.62 -4.10
N ILE A 146 -10.77 6.05 -3.60
CA ILE A 146 -9.96 5.29 -2.67
C ILE A 146 -9.90 6.02 -1.33
N ILE A 147 -9.93 5.25 -0.22
CA ILE A 147 -9.88 5.74 1.15
C ILE A 147 -8.63 5.17 1.79
N ARG A 148 -7.85 6.03 2.47
CA ARG A 148 -6.59 5.66 3.11
C ARG A 148 -6.48 6.28 4.50
N ASP A 149 -6.03 5.49 5.48
CA ASP A 149 -5.62 5.98 6.79
C ASP A 149 -4.70 4.95 7.46
N HIS A 150 -3.67 5.38 8.19
CA HIS A 150 -2.83 4.46 8.96
C HIS A 150 -3.52 3.95 10.22
N ASP A 151 -4.32 4.81 10.86
CA ASP A 151 -5.09 4.46 12.05
C ASP A 151 -6.36 3.69 11.67
N ARG A 152 -6.54 2.50 12.26
CA ARG A 152 -7.70 1.65 11.97
C ARG A 152 -9.02 2.29 12.35
N THR A 153 -9.08 2.98 13.48
CA THR A 153 -10.32 3.62 13.96
C THR A 153 -10.72 4.77 13.05
N LYS A 154 -9.76 5.61 12.65
CA LYS A 154 -10.00 6.69 11.70
C LYS A 154 -10.40 6.16 10.33
N PHE A 155 -9.77 5.07 9.87
CA PHE A 155 -10.11 4.42 8.62
C PHE A 155 -11.57 3.93 8.61
N GLU A 156 -12.02 3.26 9.67
CA GLU A 156 -13.43 2.84 9.78
C GLU A 156 -14.37 4.05 9.82
N ALA A 157 -14.04 5.07 10.62
CA ALA A 157 -14.82 6.31 10.68
C ALA A 157 -14.94 6.99 9.30
N ARG A 158 -13.89 6.96 8.47
CA ARG A 158 -13.95 7.47 7.09
C ARG A 158 -14.97 6.73 6.23
N LYS A 159 -15.03 5.40 6.35
CA LYS A 159 -16.03 4.60 5.63
C LYS A 159 -17.45 4.89 6.11
N GLU A 160 -17.63 5.04 7.42
CA GLU A 160 -18.92 5.42 8.03
C GLU A 160 -19.37 6.81 7.54
N CYS A 161 -18.45 7.79 7.45
CA CYS A 161 -18.77 9.10 6.88
C CYS A 161 -19.26 8.99 5.43
N MET A 162 -18.63 8.18 4.59
CA MET A 162 -19.10 7.98 3.20
C MET A 162 -20.54 7.45 3.15
N GLN A 163 -20.88 6.50 4.02
CA GLN A 163 -22.26 5.99 4.13
C GLN A 163 -23.23 7.08 4.59
N ALA A 164 -22.87 7.83 5.65
CA ALA A 164 -23.70 8.90 6.17
C ALA A 164 -23.96 10.00 5.15
N TRP A 165 -22.96 10.35 4.34
CA TRP A 165 -23.15 11.31 3.24
C TRP A 165 -24.12 10.79 2.16
N GLY A 166 -24.04 9.51 1.82
CA GLY A 166 -25.00 8.86 0.93
C GLY A 166 -26.43 8.93 1.47
N GLU A 167 -26.60 8.66 2.76
CA GLU A 167 -27.89 8.74 3.45
C GLU A 167 -28.43 10.18 3.50
N ALA A 168 -27.59 11.18 3.74
CA ALA A 168 -27.97 12.59 3.72
C ALA A 168 -28.49 13.02 2.34
N ILE A 169 -27.86 12.57 1.26
CA ILE A 169 -28.32 12.82 -0.11
C ILE A 169 -29.66 12.09 -0.36
N ASN A 170 -29.79 10.84 0.10
CA ASN A 170 -31.04 10.08 -0.03
C ASN A 170 -32.20 10.74 0.74
N ALA A 171 -31.95 11.33 1.90
CA ALA A 171 -32.95 12.08 2.64
C ALA A 171 -33.49 13.30 1.84
N LYS A 172 -32.64 13.93 1.03
CA LYS A 172 -32.97 15.11 0.21
C LYS A 172 -33.68 14.75 -1.10
N TYR A 173 -33.22 13.73 -1.82
CA TYR A 173 -33.65 13.40 -3.18
C TYR A 173 -34.56 12.17 -3.26
N GLY A 174 -34.67 11.42 -2.17
CA GLY A 174 -35.44 10.18 -2.09
C GLY A 174 -34.57 8.96 -1.90
N ALA A 175 -35.07 7.95 -1.22
CA ALA A 175 -34.37 6.69 -0.95
C ALA A 175 -33.91 6.01 -2.25
N GLY A 176 -32.69 5.51 -2.27
CA GLY A 176 -32.09 4.83 -3.42
C GLY A 176 -31.55 5.75 -4.52
N THR A 177 -31.56 7.09 -4.30
CA THR A 177 -30.88 8.03 -5.20
C THR A 177 -29.37 7.84 -5.19
N VAL A 178 -28.78 7.58 -4.02
CA VAL A 178 -27.34 7.27 -3.86
C VAL A 178 -27.17 5.92 -3.22
N THR A 179 -26.29 5.11 -3.80
CA THR A 179 -25.79 3.87 -3.20
C THR A 179 -24.29 4.00 -2.99
N VAL A 180 -23.80 3.69 -1.79
CA VAL A 180 -22.38 3.67 -1.44
C VAL A 180 -21.92 2.22 -1.27
N GLU A 181 -21.08 1.77 -2.17
CA GLU A 181 -20.44 0.45 -2.11
C GLU A 181 -19.02 0.59 -1.59
N LEU A 182 -18.68 -0.09 -0.49
CA LEU A 182 -17.35 -0.08 0.12
C LEU A 182 -16.72 -1.46 -0.02
N LYS A 183 -15.42 -1.49 -0.34
CA LYS A 183 -14.64 -2.72 -0.41
C LYS A 183 -13.27 -2.50 0.19
N ASP A 184 -12.98 -3.17 1.31
CA ASP A 184 -11.64 -3.18 1.89
C ASP A 184 -10.66 -3.88 0.94
N GLN A 185 -9.43 -3.34 0.85
CA GLN A 185 -8.39 -3.82 -0.04
C GLN A 185 -7.24 -4.47 0.74
N TYR A 186 -6.72 -3.77 1.74
CA TYR A 186 -5.67 -4.24 2.64
C TYR A 186 -5.65 -3.42 3.94
N TYR A 187 -4.90 -3.91 4.91
CA TYR A 187 -4.79 -3.27 6.23
C TYR A 187 -3.34 -2.98 6.59
N ASN A 188 -3.15 -2.11 7.61
CA ASN A 188 -1.84 -1.79 8.15
C ASN A 188 -1.20 -3.04 8.77
N MET A 189 -0.02 -3.43 8.28
CA MET A 189 0.71 -4.62 8.74
C MET A 189 1.26 -4.47 10.16
N ARG A 190 1.32 -3.27 10.73
CA ARG A 190 1.85 -3.03 12.07
C ARG A 190 1.29 -3.99 13.09
N MET A 191 -0.03 -4.25 13.07
CA MET A 191 -0.69 -5.17 14.00
C MET A 191 -0.18 -6.61 13.90
N GLN A 192 0.40 -7.00 12.76
CA GLN A 192 1.01 -8.32 12.56
C GLN A 192 2.49 -8.33 12.94
N ILE A 193 3.16 -7.17 12.93
CA ILE A 193 4.57 -7.03 13.25
C ILE A 193 4.79 -6.78 14.75
N GLU A 194 3.91 -6.04 15.43
CA GLU A 194 4.03 -5.74 16.87
C GLU A 194 4.29 -6.96 17.78
N PRO A 195 3.67 -8.13 17.56
CA PRO A 195 3.98 -9.32 18.38
C PRO A 195 5.40 -9.85 18.18
N VAL A 196 6.10 -9.44 17.14
CA VAL A 196 7.44 -9.95 16.76
C VAL A 196 8.44 -8.81 16.49
N MET A 197 8.34 -7.70 17.24
CA MET A 197 9.17 -6.49 17.04
C MET A 197 10.68 -6.75 17.02
N HIS A 198 11.15 -7.88 17.59
CA HIS A 198 12.56 -8.26 17.52
C HIS A 198 13.10 -8.34 16.07
N ILE A 199 12.23 -8.59 15.06
CA ILE A 199 12.65 -8.59 13.65
C ILE A 199 12.98 -7.18 13.16
N ILE A 200 12.30 -6.16 13.68
CA ILE A 200 12.61 -4.76 13.40
C ILE A 200 13.94 -4.38 14.04
N ASP A 201 14.17 -4.79 15.30
CA ASP A 201 15.43 -4.54 16.02
C ASP A 201 16.60 -5.20 15.30
N ILE A 202 16.43 -6.43 14.78
CA ILE A 202 17.43 -7.12 13.96
C ILE A 202 17.76 -6.33 12.69
N ALA A 203 16.74 -5.89 11.96
CA ALA A 203 16.94 -5.12 10.72
C ALA A 203 17.60 -3.77 11.00
N PHE A 204 17.17 -3.08 12.05
CA PHE A 204 17.74 -1.81 12.50
C PHE A 204 19.26 -1.97 12.78
N LYS A 205 19.61 -2.92 13.64
CA LYS A 205 20.99 -3.22 13.99
C LYS A 205 21.81 -3.69 12.78
N ALA A 206 21.22 -4.48 11.88
CA ALA A 206 21.89 -4.93 10.67
C ALA A 206 22.25 -3.75 9.75
N MET A 207 21.38 -2.74 9.65
CA MET A 207 21.68 -1.51 8.92
C MET A 207 22.85 -0.77 9.55
N GLU A 208 22.84 -0.57 10.88
CA GLU A 208 23.94 0.09 11.60
C GLU A 208 25.27 -0.65 11.38
N GLU A 209 25.30 -1.99 11.56
CA GLU A 209 26.50 -2.81 11.34
C GLU A 209 26.97 -2.82 9.87
N ALA A 210 26.08 -2.53 8.92
CA ALA A 210 26.40 -2.36 7.49
C ALA A 210 26.79 -0.91 7.13
N GLY A 211 26.92 -0.01 8.11
CA GLY A 211 27.23 1.41 7.88
C GLY A 211 26.12 2.20 7.22
N VAL A 212 24.88 1.79 7.44
CA VAL A 212 23.65 2.46 6.95
C VAL A 212 22.89 3.03 8.12
N THR A 213 22.54 4.30 8.07
CA THR A 213 21.68 4.94 9.08
C THR A 213 20.23 4.51 8.89
N PRO A 214 19.61 3.80 9.85
CA PRO A 214 18.20 3.40 9.73
C PRO A 214 17.25 4.58 9.74
N LYS A 215 16.20 4.51 8.93
CA LYS A 215 15.13 5.50 8.82
C LYS A 215 13.79 4.76 8.88
N VAL A 216 13.16 4.75 10.04
CA VAL A 216 11.83 4.15 10.17
C VAL A 216 10.80 5.07 9.55
N LYS A 217 10.02 4.58 8.61
CA LYS A 217 8.95 5.31 7.92
C LYS A 217 7.68 4.47 7.81
N ALA A 218 6.54 5.13 7.72
CA ALA A 218 5.28 4.51 7.35
C ALA A 218 5.04 4.65 5.84
N ILE A 219 4.56 3.59 5.22
CA ILE A 219 4.27 3.55 3.78
C ILE A 219 2.90 4.18 3.53
N ARG A 220 2.81 5.09 2.57
CA ARG A 220 1.53 5.68 2.13
C ARG A 220 0.88 4.88 0.99
N GLY A 221 0.98 3.57 1.03
CA GLY A 221 0.47 2.61 0.05
C GLY A 221 0.31 1.23 0.65
N GLY A 222 0.24 0.21 -0.20
CA GLY A 222 0.29 -1.21 0.17
C GLY A 222 1.55 -1.84 -0.41
N THR A 223 1.93 -3.00 0.11
CA THR A 223 3.08 -3.80 -0.34
C THR A 223 2.78 -5.29 -0.24
N ASP A 224 3.55 -6.12 -0.92
CA ASP A 224 3.47 -7.58 -0.73
C ASP A 224 3.80 -7.97 0.72
N GLY A 225 4.71 -7.25 1.39
CA GLY A 225 5.04 -7.47 2.80
C GLY A 225 3.81 -7.33 3.71
N ALA A 226 2.95 -6.33 3.45
CA ALA A 226 1.70 -6.18 4.19
C ALA A 226 0.77 -7.39 3.95
N GLN A 227 0.59 -7.81 2.70
CA GLN A 227 -0.27 -8.96 2.36
C GLN A 227 0.25 -10.27 2.96
N LEU A 228 1.57 -10.51 2.89
CA LEU A 228 2.21 -11.68 3.49
C LEU A 228 2.05 -11.70 5.01
N SER A 229 2.15 -10.53 5.66
CA SER A 229 1.95 -10.41 7.11
C SER A 229 0.55 -10.88 7.53
N PHE A 230 -0.49 -10.50 6.78
CA PHE A 230 -1.85 -10.98 7.01
C PHE A 230 -2.09 -12.45 6.62
N LYS A 231 -1.19 -13.06 5.86
CA LYS A 231 -1.19 -14.51 5.57
C LYS A 231 -0.44 -15.34 6.64
N GLY A 232 0.02 -14.70 7.71
CA GLY A 232 0.73 -15.35 8.83
C GLY A 232 2.25 -15.38 8.69
N LEU A 233 2.82 -14.58 7.79
CA LEU A 233 4.26 -14.39 7.64
C LEU A 233 4.60 -12.91 7.90
N PRO A 234 4.87 -12.49 9.15
CA PRO A 234 5.29 -11.11 9.45
C PRO A 234 6.46 -10.70 8.55
N CYS A 235 6.26 -9.63 7.75
CA CYS A 235 7.15 -9.32 6.64
C CYS A 235 7.29 -7.80 6.45
N PRO A 236 8.10 -7.11 7.28
CA PRO A 236 8.40 -5.70 7.07
C PRO A 236 9.26 -5.47 5.83
N ASN A 237 9.26 -4.24 5.31
CA ASN A 237 10.10 -3.86 4.20
C ASN A 237 11.44 -3.30 4.67
N ILE A 238 12.51 -3.69 4.01
CA ILE A 238 13.81 -3.02 4.03
C ILE A 238 14.03 -2.31 2.70
N PHE A 239 14.89 -1.31 2.68
CA PHE A 239 15.12 -0.48 1.50
C PHE A 239 15.59 -1.27 0.27
N ALA A 240 15.10 -0.88 -0.88
CA ALA A 240 15.59 -1.28 -2.19
C ALA A 240 16.78 -0.41 -2.64
N GLY A 241 16.82 0.83 -2.21
CA GLY A 241 17.87 1.80 -2.53
C GLY A 241 17.75 2.40 -3.92
N GLY A 242 16.57 2.28 -4.55
CA GLY A 242 16.24 2.90 -5.81
C GLY A 242 15.75 4.34 -5.66
N LEU A 243 15.66 5.03 -6.77
CA LEU A 243 15.22 6.41 -6.85
C LEU A 243 14.29 6.60 -8.05
N ASN A 244 13.39 7.60 -7.96
CA ASN A 244 12.42 7.94 -9.00
C ASN A 244 11.47 6.79 -9.36
N PHE A 245 11.04 6.02 -8.38
CA PHE A 245 10.13 4.89 -8.56
C PHE A 245 8.92 5.24 -9.40
N HIS A 246 8.52 4.32 -10.30
CA HIS A 246 7.44 4.49 -11.28
C HIS A 246 7.66 5.65 -12.27
N GLY A 247 8.81 6.29 -12.20
CA GLY A 247 9.16 7.40 -13.08
C GLY A 247 9.92 6.97 -14.33
N ARG A 248 9.93 7.81 -15.36
CA ARG A 248 10.67 7.56 -16.59
C ARG A 248 12.19 7.43 -16.37
N TYR A 249 12.70 8.03 -15.31
CA TYR A 249 14.13 8.07 -14.95
C TYR A 249 14.40 7.29 -13.67
N GLU A 250 13.68 6.20 -13.46
CA GLU A 250 13.90 5.27 -12.36
C GLU A 250 15.27 4.59 -12.48
N PHE A 251 16.01 4.55 -11.39
CA PHE A 251 17.33 3.92 -11.34
C PHE A 251 17.71 3.46 -9.93
N VAL A 252 18.68 2.57 -9.84
CA VAL A 252 19.32 2.19 -8.58
C VAL A 252 20.85 2.31 -8.70
N PRO A 253 21.49 3.07 -7.80
CA PRO A 253 22.96 3.12 -7.74
C PRO A 253 23.54 1.78 -7.31
N VAL A 254 24.68 1.37 -7.91
CA VAL A 254 25.39 0.13 -7.53
C VAL A 254 25.75 0.14 -6.05
N GLN A 255 26.19 1.27 -5.52
CA GLN A 255 26.54 1.46 -4.11
C GLN A 255 25.34 1.20 -3.17
N SER A 256 24.14 1.55 -3.60
CA SER A 256 22.89 1.24 -2.87
C SER A 256 22.60 -0.26 -2.88
N MET A 257 22.88 -0.94 -4.01
CA MET A 257 22.72 -2.39 -4.13
C MET A 257 23.70 -3.12 -3.21
N GLU A 258 24.96 -2.69 -3.13
CA GLU A 258 25.98 -3.25 -2.25
C GLU A 258 25.58 -3.10 -0.77
N LYS A 259 25.10 -1.92 -0.37
CA LYS A 259 24.59 -1.68 1.00
C LYS A 259 23.41 -2.59 1.32
N ALA A 260 22.42 -2.68 0.42
CA ALA A 260 21.26 -3.54 0.62
C ALA A 260 21.65 -5.02 0.75
N MET A 261 22.56 -5.51 -0.10
CA MET A 261 23.13 -6.85 0.00
C MET A 261 23.79 -7.08 1.39
N MET A 262 24.60 -6.14 1.85
CA MET A 262 25.28 -6.27 3.15
C MET A 262 24.31 -6.24 4.32
N VAL A 263 23.21 -5.47 4.23
CA VAL A 263 22.15 -5.51 5.26
C VAL A 263 21.52 -6.89 5.33
N VAL A 264 21.22 -7.54 4.19
CA VAL A 264 20.69 -8.92 4.17
C VAL A 264 21.68 -9.90 4.83
N VAL A 265 22.98 -9.79 4.53
CA VAL A 265 24.03 -10.60 5.16
C VAL A 265 24.05 -10.39 6.67
N LYS A 266 23.95 -9.14 7.14
CA LYS A 266 23.93 -8.81 8.57
C LYS A 266 22.66 -9.29 9.27
N ILE A 267 21.49 -9.20 8.63
CA ILE A 267 20.25 -9.80 9.15
C ILE A 267 20.45 -11.31 9.37
N ALA A 268 20.99 -12.01 8.38
CA ALA A 268 21.23 -13.45 8.48
C ALA A 268 22.21 -13.80 9.63
N GLU A 269 23.26 -13.02 9.79
CA GLU A 269 24.25 -13.19 10.88
C GLU A 269 23.63 -12.92 12.25
N LEU A 270 22.90 -11.83 12.42
CA LEU A 270 22.26 -11.43 13.69
C LEU A 270 21.15 -12.40 14.10
N THR A 271 20.42 -12.94 13.15
CA THR A 271 19.37 -13.95 13.42
C THR A 271 19.95 -15.26 13.97
N ALA A 272 21.23 -15.56 13.76
CA ALA A 272 21.89 -16.76 14.25
C ALA A 272 22.57 -16.58 15.61
N ARG A 273 22.56 -15.39 16.18
CA ARG A 273 23.11 -15.07 17.51
C ARG A 273 22.03 -15.23 18.58
#